data_ed355c02aa69ebc192795fca8c1cea7e
#
_entry.id   ed355c02aa69ebc192795fca8c1cea7e
#
_cell.length_a   1.000
_cell.length_b   1.000
_cell.length_c   1.000
_cell.angle_alpha   90.00
_cell.angle_beta   90.00
_cell.angle_gamma   90.00
#
_symmetry.space_group_name_H-M   'P 1'
#
loop_
_entity.id
_entity.type
_entity.pdbx_description
1 polymer ?
#
loop_
_entity_poly.entity_id
_entity_poly.type
_entity_poly.pdbx_seq_one_letter_code
_entity_poly.pdbx_strand_id
1 'polypeptide(L)'
;MTDPADRTQPLVAFYGDSYTLGTGASDPSVRWSTVICDQRGWTEFNPSVNGLGFVNNRPTYGDGDLPSLVIAQQPDIVFVTMGLNDNFSYSRAAEQIRAQIDTDLDRLVEALPDARFIVVEPFWYTDERPESVETIIGWVHESADRIGADWIPGASHWIEGHPEWMSDDLIHPNDDGYAEIARRMDAELERLGL
;
A
#
# COMPACT_ATOMS: atom_id res chain seq x y z
N MET A 1 2.67 2.81 24.49
CA MET A 1 3.50 2.85 23.28
C MET A 1 4.88 2.42 23.73
N THR A 2 5.41 1.31 23.24
CA THR A 2 6.81 0.89 23.51
C THR A 2 7.74 1.83 22.75
N ASP A 3 8.78 2.30 23.42
CA ASP A 3 9.84 3.09 22.77
C ASP A 3 10.39 2.28 21.56
N PRO A 4 10.60 2.89 20.37
CA PRO A 4 11.22 2.21 19.24
C PRO A 4 12.51 1.47 19.60
N ALA A 5 13.32 2.02 20.51
CA ALA A 5 14.55 1.41 20.99
C ALA A 5 14.37 0.12 21.81
N ASP A 6 13.18 -0.13 22.34
CA ASP A 6 12.87 -1.32 23.17
C ASP A 6 12.16 -2.45 22.37
N ARG A 7 11.95 -2.27 21.06
CA ARG A 7 11.28 -3.29 20.23
C ARG A 7 12.23 -4.45 19.93
N THR A 8 11.73 -5.66 20.13
CA THR A 8 12.46 -6.89 19.78
C THR A 8 12.22 -7.32 18.33
N GLN A 9 11.20 -6.78 17.70
CA GLN A 9 10.82 -7.05 16.31
C GLN A 9 10.51 -5.72 15.60
N PRO A 10 10.88 -5.57 14.31
CA PRO A 10 10.52 -4.39 13.55
C PRO A 10 9.00 -4.18 13.52
N LEU A 11 8.57 -2.94 13.71
CA LEU A 11 7.19 -2.52 13.50
C LEU A 11 7.02 -2.06 12.06
N VAL A 12 6.10 -2.69 11.35
CA VAL A 12 5.78 -2.39 9.96
C VAL A 12 4.41 -1.75 9.89
N ALA A 13 4.33 -0.54 9.34
CA ALA A 13 3.08 0.17 9.13
C ALA A 13 2.70 0.19 7.65
N PHE A 14 1.40 0.08 7.39
CA PHE A 14 0.85 0.06 6.03
C PHE A 14 -0.01 1.30 5.78
N TYR A 15 0.37 2.08 4.77
CA TYR A 15 -0.44 3.14 4.20
C TYR A 15 -1.08 2.61 2.91
N GLY A 16 -2.26 2.01 3.04
CA GLY A 16 -2.90 1.27 1.96
C GLY A 16 -4.42 1.36 1.94
N ASP A 17 -5.00 0.71 0.96
CA ASP A 17 -6.43 0.61 0.71
C ASP A 17 -6.99 -0.78 0.98
N SER A 18 -8.06 -1.17 0.29
CA SER A 18 -8.73 -2.47 0.44
C SER A 18 -7.83 -3.67 0.14
N TYR A 19 -6.88 -3.54 -0.81
CA TYR A 19 -5.94 -4.62 -1.15
C TYR A 19 -4.97 -4.92 0.00
N THR A 20 -4.62 -3.92 0.76
CA THR A 20 -3.74 -4.06 1.92
C THR A 20 -4.53 -4.38 3.19
N LEU A 21 -5.76 -3.88 3.30
CA LEU A 21 -6.69 -4.28 4.35
C LEU A 21 -7.04 -5.78 4.27
N GLY A 22 -7.03 -6.36 3.07
CA GLY A 22 -7.38 -7.76 2.82
C GLY A 22 -8.87 -7.97 2.54
N THR A 23 -9.53 -7.01 1.90
CA THR A 23 -10.93 -7.17 1.48
C THR A 23 -11.05 -8.31 0.48
N GLY A 24 -11.99 -9.23 0.71
CA GLY A 24 -12.14 -10.45 -0.09
C GLY A 24 -11.43 -11.67 0.48
N ALA A 25 -10.48 -11.49 1.40
CA ALA A 25 -9.90 -12.59 2.17
C ALA A 25 -10.91 -13.19 3.16
N SER A 26 -10.84 -14.49 3.36
CA SER A 26 -11.73 -15.19 4.31
C SER A 26 -11.43 -14.85 5.77
N ASP A 27 -10.17 -14.50 6.07
CA ASP A 27 -9.69 -14.12 7.39
C ASP A 27 -8.50 -13.15 7.27
N PRO A 28 -8.33 -12.19 8.20
CA PRO A 28 -7.17 -11.28 8.17
C PRO A 28 -5.80 -11.97 8.17
N SER A 29 -5.69 -13.20 8.70
CA SER A 29 -4.42 -13.94 8.72
C SER A 29 -3.94 -14.40 7.33
N VAL A 30 -4.83 -14.44 6.33
CA VAL A 30 -4.45 -14.87 4.97
C VAL A 30 -4.22 -13.69 4.01
N ARG A 31 -4.44 -12.43 4.44
CA ARG A 31 -4.09 -11.27 3.64
C ARG A 31 -2.58 -11.14 3.51
N TRP A 32 -2.11 -10.64 2.38
CA TRP A 32 -0.69 -10.58 2.04
C TRP A 32 0.17 -9.86 3.10
N SER A 33 -0.33 -8.75 3.69
CA SER A 33 0.42 -7.95 4.66
C SER A 33 0.69 -8.72 5.96
N THR A 34 -0.31 -9.46 6.47
CA THR A 34 -0.15 -10.31 7.66
C THR A 34 0.77 -11.49 7.37
N VAL A 35 0.59 -12.17 6.21
CA VAL A 35 1.46 -13.29 5.81
C VAL A 35 2.92 -12.86 5.76
N ILE A 36 3.24 -11.74 5.15
CA ILE A 36 4.61 -11.20 5.07
C ILE A 36 5.15 -10.86 6.46
N CYS A 37 4.36 -10.20 7.30
CA CYS A 37 4.79 -9.85 8.65
C CYS A 37 5.09 -11.10 9.48
N ASP A 38 4.23 -12.12 9.42
CA ASP A 38 4.42 -13.39 10.15
C ASP A 38 5.68 -14.13 9.67
N GLN A 39 5.88 -14.25 8.35
CA GLN A 39 7.04 -14.93 7.77
C GLN A 39 8.37 -14.28 8.16
N ARG A 40 8.38 -12.95 8.33
CA ARG A 40 9.59 -12.16 8.62
C ARG A 40 9.76 -11.83 10.10
N GLY A 41 8.81 -12.24 10.95
CA GLY A 41 8.82 -11.95 12.38
C GLY A 41 8.65 -10.45 12.66
N TRP A 42 7.86 -9.75 11.84
CA TRP A 42 7.56 -8.33 11.99
C TRP A 42 6.25 -8.12 12.76
N THR A 43 6.15 -7.02 13.47
CA THR A 43 4.90 -6.59 14.09
C THR A 43 4.11 -5.76 13.09
N GLU A 44 2.88 -6.19 12.78
CA GLU A 44 2.02 -5.49 11.81
C GLU A 44 1.23 -4.35 12.47
N PHE A 45 1.23 -3.18 11.85
CA PHE A 45 0.24 -2.13 12.05
C PHE A 45 -0.42 -1.79 10.70
N ASN A 46 -1.63 -2.28 10.48
CA ASN A 46 -2.35 -2.13 9.22
C ASN A 46 -3.67 -1.36 9.41
N PRO A 47 -3.64 -0.02 9.36
CA PRO A 47 -4.83 0.82 9.43
C PRO A 47 -5.48 1.07 8.07
N SER A 48 -5.15 0.29 7.03
CA SER A 48 -5.65 0.46 5.65
C SER A 48 -7.18 0.49 5.58
N VAL A 49 -7.73 1.18 4.58
CA VAL A 49 -9.16 1.47 4.51
C VAL A 49 -9.71 1.24 3.11
N ASN A 50 -10.86 0.56 3.05
CA ASN A 50 -11.60 0.31 1.81
C ASN A 50 -11.90 1.60 1.04
N GLY A 51 -11.63 1.59 -0.26
CA GLY A 51 -11.96 2.69 -1.17
C GLY A 51 -11.13 3.96 -0.97
N LEU A 52 -10.13 3.94 -0.07
CA LEU A 52 -9.28 5.08 0.17
C LEU A 52 -8.25 5.24 -0.96
N GLY A 53 -8.07 6.48 -1.41
CA GLY A 53 -6.98 6.94 -2.26
C GLY A 53 -6.23 8.08 -1.59
N PHE A 54 -5.24 8.63 -2.27
CA PHE A 54 -4.59 9.88 -1.82
C PHE A 54 -5.61 11.02 -1.72
N VAL A 55 -6.57 11.06 -2.64
CA VAL A 55 -7.69 12.03 -2.69
C VAL A 55 -9.04 11.33 -2.58
N ASN A 56 -9.19 10.16 -3.22
CA ASN A 56 -10.47 9.46 -3.23
C ASN A 56 -10.90 9.07 -1.81
N ASN A 57 -12.13 9.40 -1.43
CA ASN A 57 -12.73 9.15 -0.11
C ASN A 57 -11.97 9.73 1.09
N ARG A 58 -10.91 10.50 0.91
CA ARG A 58 -10.13 11.10 2.00
C ARG A 58 -10.97 11.94 2.98
N PRO A 59 -11.97 12.74 2.54
CA PRO A 59 -12.81 13.50 3.45
C PRO A 59 -13.61 12.67 4.46
N THR A 60 -13.74 11.35 4.26
CA THR A 60 -14.45 10.47 5.20
C THR A 60 -13.70 10.31 6.53
N TYR A 61 -12.42 10.65 6.59
CA TYR A 61 -11.63 10.69 7.82
C TYR A 61 -11.90 11.88 8.74
N GLY A 62 -12.67 12.86 8.28
CA GLY A 62 -12.88 14.10 9.04
C GLY A 62 -11.57 14.87 9.24
N ASP A 63 -11.22 15.19 10.50
CA ASP A 63 -10.01 15.94 10.83
C ASP A 63 -8.72 15.07 10.88
N GLY A 64 -8.87 13.74 10.76
CA GLY A 64 -7.75 12.80 10.74
C GLY A 64 -7.39 12.34 9.34
N ASP A 65 -6.28 11.63 9.24
CA ASP A 65 -5.89 10.93 8.01
C ASP A 65 -5.01 9.72 8.32
N LEU A 66 -4.84 8.84 7.32
CA LEU A 66 -4.06 7.63 7.47
C LEU A 66 -2.56 7.89 7.72
N PRO A 67 -1.90 8.85 7.03
CA PRO A 67 -0.53 9.23 7.36
C PRO A 67 -0.32 9.60 8.83
N SER A 68 -1.26 10.33 9.45
CA SER A 68 -1.19 10.66 10.89
C SER A 68 -1.18 9.42 11.78
N LEU A 69 -1.99 8.39 11.44
CA LEU A 69 -2.03 7.14 12.19
C LEU A 69 -0.71 6.38 12.06
N VAL A 70 -0.13 6.34 10.85
CA VAL A 70 1.17 5.71 10.60
C VAL A 70 2.28 6.44 11.38
N ILE A 71 2.33 7.78 11.29
CA ILE A 71 3.32 8.59 12.00
C ILE A 71 3.25 8.39 13.52
N ALA A 72 2.05 8.30 14.07
CA ALA A 72 1.84 8.11 15.51
C ALA A 72 2.45 6.80 16.05
N GLN A 73 2.64 5.79 15.20
CA GLN A 73 3.23 4.51 15.60
C GLN A 73 4.76 4.50 15.62
N GLN A 74 5.41 5.47 14.97
CA GLN A 74 6.87 5.50 14.81
C GLN A 74 7.40 4.14 14.32
N PRO A 75 6.97 3.65 13.14
CA PRO A 75 7.36 2.35 12.60
C PRO A 75 8.81 2.34 12.13
N ASP A 76 9.38 1.14 12.03
CA ASP A 76 10.72 0.90 11.46
C ASP A 76 10.65 0.78 9.93
N ILE A 77 9.51 0.29 9.40
CA ILE A 77 9.25 0.14 7.97
C ILE A 77 7.85 0.68 7.65
N VAL A 78 7.74 1.42 6.56
CA VAL A 78 6.46 1.92 6.04
C VAL A 78 6.25 1.38 4.63
N PHE A 79 5.18 0.61 4.43
CA PHE A 79 4.68 0.28 3.10
C PHE A 79 3.66 1.31 2.65
N VAL A 80 3.82 1.81 1.43
CA VAL A 80 2.83 2.65 0.74
C VAL A 80 2.30 1.87 -0.45
N THR A 81 1.00 1.58 -0.44
CA THR A 81 0.32 0.74 -1.45
C THR A 81 -0.94 1.43 -1.97
N MET A 82 -0.93 2.76 -1.98
CA MET A 82 -2.05 3.62 -2.36
C MET A 82 -2.02 3.96 -3.86
N GLY A 83 -3.20 4.34 -4.39
CA GLY A 83 -3.32 4.90 -5.73
C GLY A 83 -4.42 4.27 -6.58
N LEU A 84 -4.80 3.00 -6.33
CA LEU A 84 -5.85 2.31 -7.09
C LEU A 84 -7.15 3.13 -7.12
N ASN A 85 -7.62 3.55 -5.95
CA ASN A 85 -8.90 4.22 -5.81
C ASN A 85 -8.92 5.65 -6.36
N ASP A 86 -7.77 6.27 -6.53
CA ASP A 86 -7.67 7.60 -7.12
C ASP A 86 -8.09 7.61 -8.61
N ASN A 87 -8.03 6.45 -9.29
CA ASN A 87 -8.59 6.31 -10.63
C ASN A 87 -10.05 6.75 -10.71
N PHE A 88 -10.87 6.45 -9.70
CA PHE A 88 -12.29 6.83 -9.65
C PHE A 88 -12.51 8.34 -9.43
N SER A 89 -11.48 9.05 -9.02
CA SER A 89 -11.47 10.50 -8.85
C SER A 89 -10.68 11.24 -9.93
N TYR A 90 -9.92 10.54 -10.76
CA TYR A 90 -8.94 11.10 -11.68
C TYR A 90 -9.51 12.18 -12.62
N SER A 91 -10.65 11.92 -13.25
CA SER A 91 -11.25 12.86 -14.23
C SER A 91 -11.57 14.24 -13.66
N ARG A 92 -11.75 14.34 -12.33
CA ARG A 92 -12.12 15.60 -11.64
C ARG A 92 -11.03 16.14 -10.73
N ALA A 93 -9.99 15.36 -10.41
CA ALA A 93 -9.05 15.68 -9.35
C ALA A 93 -7.59 15.32 -9.69
N ALA A 94 -7.22 15.14 -10.97
CA ALA A 94 -5.90 14.69 -11.39
C ALA A 94 -4.75 15.51 -10.77
N GLU A 95 -4.83 16.85 -10.84
CA GLU A 95 -3.82 17.74 -10.25
C GLU A 95 -3.75 17.61 -8.71
N GLN A 96 -4.91 17.41 -8.06
CA GLN A 96 -4.97 17.23 -6.61
C GLN A 96 -4.38 15.88 -6.20
N ILE A 97 -4.63 14.81 -6.99
CA ILE A 97 -4.04 13.48 -6.76
C ILE A 97 -2.53 13.59 -6.82
N ARG A 98 -1.98 14.19 -7.88
CA ARG A 98 -0.54 14.38 -8.03
C ARG A 98 0.05 15.13 -6.83
N ALA A 99 -0.53 16.27 -6.47
CA ALA A 99 -0.07 17.09 -5.36
C ALA A 99 -0.18 16.37 -4.00
N GLN A 100 -1.23 15.55 -3.82
CA GLN A 100 -1.45 14.84 -2.56
C GLN A 100 -0.48 13.65 -2.40
N ILE A 101 -0.12 12.95 -3.49
CA ILE A 101 0.94 11.93 -3.48
C ILE A 101 2.22 12.54 -2.91
N ASP A 102 2.67 13.65 -3.50
CA ASP A 102 3.89 14.34 -3.04
C ASP A 102 3.77 14.77 -1.58
N THR A 103 2.64 15.39 -1.21
CA THR A 103 2.41 15.89 0.16
C THR A 103 2.45 14.78 1.21
N ASP A 104 1.80 13.65 0.95
CA ASP A 104 1.74 12.56 1.91
C ASP A 104 3.10 11.87 2.08
N LEU A 105 3.82 11.62 0.98
CA LEU A 105 5.13 10.99 1.03
C LEU A 105 6.16 11.90 1.71
N ASP A 106 6.19 13.19 1.40
CA ASP A 106 7.07 14.16 2.05
C ASP A 106 6.81 14.22 3.56
N ARG A 107 5.53 14.32 3.94
CA ARG A 107 5.12 14.34 5.34
C ARG A 107 5.53 13.10 6.11
N LEU A 108 5.39 11.92 5.50
CA LEU A 108 5.77 10.65 6.11
C LEU A 108 7.27 10.60 6.33
N VAL A 109 8.09 10.91 5.32
CA VAL A 109 9.55 10.89 5.43
C VAL A 109 10.06 11.96 6.41
N GLU A 110 9.50 13.16 6.40
CA GLU A 110 9.88 14.22 7.34
C GLU A 110 9.61 13.83 8.80
N ALA A 111 8.48 13.15 9.04
CA ALA A 111 8.08 12.73 10.39
C ALA A 111 8.75 11.42 10.85
N LEU A 112 9.25 10.61 9.94
CA LEU A 112 9.81 9.27 10.18
C LEU A 112 11.18 9.12 9.50
N PRO A 113 12.19 9.95 9.84
CA PRO A 113 13.45 10.00 9.10
C PRO A 113 14.29 8.73 9.22
N ASP A 114 14.03 7.90 10.24
CA ASP A 114 14.77 6.64 10.48
C ASP A 114 14.04 5.42 9.90
N ALA A 115 12.80 5.58 9.42
CA ALA A 115 12.03 4.48 8.84
C ALA A 115 12.49 4.16 7.42
N ARG A 116 12.48 2.87 7.06
CA ARG A 116 12.65 2.43 5.68
C ARG A 116 11.31 2.53 4.95
N PHE A 117 11.29 3.19 3.81
CA PHE A 117 10.08 3.35 2.98
C PHE A 117 10.13 2.39 1.81
N ILE A 118 9.04 1.62 1.64
CA ILE A 118 8.81 0.70 0.53
C ILE A 118 7.52 1.15 -0.15
N VAL A 119 7.65 1.69 -1.35
CA VAL A 119 6.51 2.11 -2.16
C VAL A 119 6.25 1.05 -3.20
N VAL A 120 5.04 0.51 -3.18
CA VAL A 120 4.60 -0.54 -4.09
C VAL A 120 3.80 0.11 -5.22
N GLU A 121 4.05 -0.33 -6.45
CA GLU A 121 3.20 0.05 -7.57
C GLU A 121 1.73 -0.20 -7.20
N PRO A 122 0.82 0.77 -7.40
CA PRO A 122 -0.59 0.59 -7.12
C PRO A 122 -1.16 -0.69 -7.74
N PHE A 123 -1.83 -1.51 -6.95
CA PHE A 123 -2.50 -2.71 -7.45
C PHE A 123 -3.59 -2.34 -8.47
N TRP A 124 -3.94 -3.31 -9.33
CA TRP A 124 -5.06 -3.15 -10.24
C TRP A 124 -5.80 -4.49 -10.41
N TYR A 125 -7.11 -4.44 -10.72
CA TYR A 125 -8.01 -5.60 -10.65
C TYR A 125 -8.46 -6.14 -12.02
N THR A 126 -8.09 -5.48 -13.12
CA THR A 126 -8.41 -5.93 -14.49
C THR A 126 -7.14 -6.05 -15.32
N ASP A 127 -7.20 -6.87 -16.38
CA ASP A 127 -6.05 -7.06 -17.27
C ASP A 127 -5.66 -5.77 -18.01
N GLU A 128 -6.65 -4.94 -18.35
CA GLU A 128 -6.42 -3.65 -18.98
C GLU A 128 -6.35 -2.54 -17.91
N ARG A 129 -5.31 -1.73 -17.96
CA ARG A 129 -5.15 -0.53 -17.15
C ARG A 129 -5.54 0.69 -17.95
N PRO A 130 -6.51 1.50 -17.49
CA PRO A 130 -6.80 2.80 -18.08
C PRO A 130 -5.57 3.72 -18.04
N GLU A 131 -5.46 4.66 -18.99
CA GLU A 131 -4.39 5.66 -19.02
C GLU A 131 -4.26 6.43 -17.69
N SER A 132 -5.38 6.65 -17.00
CA SER A 132 -5.41 7.27 -15.66
C SER A 132 -4.66 6.45 -14.61
N VAL A 133 -4.75 5.12 -14.64
CA VAL A 133 -4.03 4.23 -13.75
C VAL A 133 -2.54 4.27 -14.04
N GLU A 134 -2.14 4.17 -15.30
CA GLU A 134 -0.73 4.29 -15.72
C GLU A 134 -0.14 5.64 -15.31
N THR A 135 -0.92 6.72 -15.42
CA THR A 135 -0.51 8.05 -15.01
C THR A 135 -0.30 8.14 -13.50
N ILE A 136 -1.23 7.58 -12.70
CA ILE A 136 -1.10 7.55 -11.23
C ILE A 136 0.10 6.71 -10.81
N ILE A 137 0.31 5.54 -11.42
CA ILE A 137 1.50 4.70 -11.20
C ILE A 137 2.78 5.51 -11.44
N GLY A 138 2.85 6.24 -12.56
CA GLY A 138 3.99 7.11 -12.88
C GLY A 138 4.24 8.16 -11.79
N TRP A 139 3.20 8.82 -11.29
CA TRP A 139 3.32 9.83 -10.24
C TRP A 139 3.77 9.23 -8.90
N VAL A 140 3.25 8.06 -8.53
CA VAL A 140 3.67 7.37 -7.30
C VAL A 140 5.15 6.96 -7.39
N HIS A 141 5.58 6.44 -8.55
CA HIS A 141 6.97 6.07 -8.79
C HIS A 141 7.91 7.28 -8.73
N GLU A 142 7.58 8.37 -9.45
CA GLU A 142 8.37 9.61 -9.41
C GLU A 142 8.50 10.16 -7.98
N SER A 143 7.44 10.08 -7.17
CA SER A 143 7.47 10.52 -5.78
C SER A 143 8.28 9.57 -4.90
N ALA A 144 8.24 8.26 -5.14
CA ALA A 144 9.08 7.27 -4.47
C ALA A 144 10.57 7.54 -4.72
N ASP A 145 10.95 7.78 -5.98
CA ASP A 145 12.32 8.14 -6.37
C ASP A 145 12.79 9.42 -5.68
N ARG A 146 11.91 10.43 -5.64
CA ARG A 146 12.22 11.74 -5.06
C ARG A 146 12.53 11.67 -3.57
N ILE A 147 11.83 10.79 -2.82
CA ILE A 147 12.08 10.60 -1.39
C ILE A 147 13.14 9.54 -1.08
N GLY A 148 13.69 8.87 -2.10
CA GLY A 148 14.68 7.80 -1.94
C GLY A 148 14.11 6.51 -1.35
N ALA A 149 12.82 6.23 -1.57
CA ALA A 149 12.19 4.99 -1.13
C ALA A 149 12.57 3.81 -2.04
N ASP A 150 12.50 2.59 -1.49
CA ASP A 150 12.53 1.39 -2.32
C ASP A 150 11.24 1.30 -3.15
N TRP A 151 11.38 1.00 -4.44
CA TRP A 151 10.25 0.81 -5.37
C TRP A 151 10.04 -0.66 -5.70
N ILE A 152 8.81 -1.15 -5.53
CA ILE A 152 8.39 -2.48 -5.97
C ILE A 152 7.50 -2.34 -7.21
N PRO A 153 8.01 -2.69 -8.40
CA PRO A 153 7.29 -2.56 -9.66
C PRO A 153 6.36 -3.74 -9.94
N GLY A 154 5.44 -3.54 -10.88
CA GLY A 154 4.65 -4.60 -11.52
C GLY A 154 3.47 -5.10 -10.70
N ALA A 155 3.18 -4.52 -9.54
CA ALA A 155 2.08 -4.99 -8.69
C ALA A 155 0.70 -4.86 -9.35
N SER A 156 0.53 -3.93 -10.29
CA SER A 156 -0.70 -3.80 -11.10
C SER A 156 -0.96 -4.99 -12.03
N HIS A 157 0.05 -5.84 -12.27
CA HIS A 157 -0.02 -7.02 -13.11
C HIS A 157 -0.07 -8.34 -12.34
N TRP A 158 0.01 -8.30 -11.00
CA TRP A 158 0.25 -9.53 -10.23
C TRP A 158 -0.90 -10.54 -10.27
N ILE A 159 -2.11 -10.07 -10.54
CA ILE A 159 -3.31 -10.92 -10.65
C ILE A 159 -3.89 -10.95 -12.08
N GLU A 160 -3.18 -10.37 -13.05
CA GLU A 160 -3.60 -10.32 -14.45
C GLU A 160 -3.76 -11.73 -15.03
N GLY A 161 -4.85 -11.96 -15.79
CA GLY A 161 -5.16 -13.23 -16.43
C GLY A 161 -5.68 -14.33 -15.49
N HIS A 162 -5.95 -14.01 -14.22
CA HIS A 162 -6.33 -14.96 -13.17
C HIS A 162 -7.68 -14.62 -12.52
N PRO A 163 -8.80 -14.73 -13.23
CA PRO A 163 -10.11 -14.44 -12.66
C PRO A 163 -10.46 -15.34 -11.47
N GLU A 164 -9.87 -16.55 -11.39
CA GLU A 164 -10.04 -17.48 -10.27
C GLU A 164 -9.42 -16.99 -8.96
N TRP A 165 -8.54 -15.99 -9.00
CA TRP A 165 -7.94 -15.36 -7.83
C TRP A 165 -8.76 -14.17 -7.30
N MET A 166 -9.89 -13.89 -7.92
CA MET A 166 -10.78 -12.79 -7.52
C MET A 166 -11.91 -13.31 -6.64
N SER A 167 -12.36 -12.49 -5.71
CA SER A 167 -13.57 -12.73 -4.93
C SER A 167 -14.84 -12.50 -5.78
N ASP A 168 -16.01 -12.78 -5.22
CA ASP A 168 -17.30 -12.68 -5.94
C ASP A 168 -17.60 -11.26 -6.46
N ASP A 169 -16.96 -10.24 -5.90
CA ASP A 169 -17.13 -8.85 -6.34
C ASP A 169 -16.30 -8.47 -7.59
N LEU A 170 -15.40 -9.35 -8.02
CA LEU A 170 -14.49 -9.18 -9.16
C LEU A 170 -13.59 -7.93 -9.09
N ILE A 171 -13.41 -7.41 -7.90
CA ILE A 171 -12.57 -6.24 -7.61
C ILE A 171 -11.42 -6.63 -6.66
N HIS A 172 -11.74 -7.42 -5.63
CA HIS A 172 -10.77 -7.77 -4.61
C HIS A 172 -10.28 -9.21 -4.78
N PRO A 173 -9.02 -9.49 -4.44
CA PRO A 173 -8.50 -10.86 -4.43
C PRO A 173 -9.24 -11.73 -3.40
N ASN A 174 -9.37 -13.01 -3.70
CA ASN A 174 -9.71 -14.05 -2.73
C ASN A 174 -8.44 -14.57 -2.03
N ASP A 175 -8.55 -15.63 -1.23
CA ASP A 175 -7.42 -16.20 -0.49
C ASP A 175 -6.27 -16.65 -1.40
N ASP A 176 -6.57 -17.24 -2.57
CA ASP A 176 -5.55 -17.67 -3.53
C ASP A 176 -4.86 -16.46 -4.17
N GLY A 177 -5.60 -15.40 -4.50
CA GLY A 177 -5.05 -14.15 -4.99
C GLY A 177 -4.15 -13.47 -3.96
N TYR A 178 -4.56 -13.43 -2.69
CA TYR A 178 -3.73 -12.90 -1.62
C TYR A 178 -2.47 -13.73 -1.35
N ALA A 179 -2.56 -15.05 -1.46
CA ALA A 179 -1.40 -15.95 -1.36
C ALA A 179 -0.38 -15.66 -2.47
N GLU A 180 -0.82 -15.43 -3.71
CA GLU A 180 0.07 -15.08 -4.81
C GLU A 180 0.66 -13.67 -4.64
N ILE A 181 -0.12 -12.68 -4.20
CA ILE A 181 0.40 -11.35 -3.86
C ILE A 181 1.49 -11.46 -2.79
N ALA A 182 1.24 -12.22 -1.72
CA ALA A 182 2.24 -12.44 -0.66
C ALA A 182 3.51 -13.09 -1.20
N ARG A 183 3.40 -14.13 -2.04
CA ARG A 183 4.54 -14.80 -2.65
C ARG A 183 5.39 -13.85 -3.53
N ARG A 184 4.74 -13.00 -4.33
CA ARG A 184 5.44 -12.01 -5.17
C ARG A 184 6.07 -10.93 -4.33
N MET A 185 5.36 -10.43 -3.33
CA MET A 185 5.88 -9.45 -2.38
C MET A 185 7.13 -9.98 -1.66
N ASP A 186 7.10 -11.23 -1.19
CA ASP A 186 8.23 -11.86 -0.53
C ASP A 186 9.48 -11.90 -1.43
N ALA A 187 9.32 -12.29 -2.70
CA ALA A 187 10.41 -12.29 -3.68
C ALA A 187 10.98 -10.88 -3.93
N GLU A 188 10.12 -9.84 -3.95
CA GLU A 188 10.57 -8.45 -4.07
C GLU A 188 11.35 -8.00 -2.83
N LEU A 189 10.86 -8.35 -1.64
CA LEU A 189 11.54 -8.00 -0.38
C LEU A 189 12.91 -8.70 -0.26
N GLU A 190 13.03 -9.95 -0.71
CA GLU A 190 14.32 -10.63 -0.81
C GLU A 190 15.31 -9.87 -1.72
N ARG A 191 14.83 -9.33 -2.86
CA ARG A 191 15.66 -8.50 -3.76
C ARG A 191 16.11 -7.19 -3.11
N LEU A 192 15.31 -6.67 -2.19
CA LEU A 192 15.63 -5.47 -1.40
C LEU A 192 16.51 -5.78 -0.18
N GLY A 193 16.84 -7.04 0.06
CA GLY A 193 17.67 -7.47 1.19
C GLY A 193 16.94 -7.47 2.53
N LEU A 194 15.64 -7.70 2.50
CA LEU A 194 14.79 -7.82 3.67
C LEU A 194 14.38 -9.24 3.93
#